data_3ef1096b8f72759cd04c6156792c65f7
#
_entry.id   3ef1096b8f72759cd04c6156792c65f7
#
_cell.length_a   1.000
_cell.length_b   1.000
_cell.length_c   1.000
_cell.angle_alpha   90.00
_cell.angle_beta   90.00
_cell.angle_gamma   90.00
#
_symmetry.space_group_name_H-M   'P 1'
#
loop_
_entity.id
_entity.type
_entity.pdbx_description
1 polymer ?
#
loop_
_entity_poly.entity_id
_entity_poly.type
_entity_poly.pdbx_seq_one_letter_code
_entity_poly.pdbx_strand_id
1 'polypeptide(L)'
;MADPHSLASPSDPVGPDGTIVVVGASLAGLRAAEELRHERHGGPVIVVGDEPHAPYDRPPLSKQLLAGTWDEERVHHHAPDKLDTLGIEFRLGLRADSLDVSGRQVHLADGSSLDFDGLIIATGARARRLPGTDGVDGVFVLRTLDDCLALRSRLDQFGDAAGGDAARVVVIGAGFIGAEVAATCHGRGARVTVVEALETPLANVLGVEMGAACAGLHADNGVELRTGAGVAGIDAGADDPVTVTLTDGTVLPADVVVVGIGVTPATDWLEGSGLTVSDGVVCNESLFAAPRIVAAGDVARWWHRGLDQELRIEHWTNATESGPRAARNLLAGSAAATAYEPVPFFWSDQYGVKIQMVGRPDPSDDVVVVDGSVEERRLIALYRRGDRLSAALAFSRPRQLMGYRPLVEAGASFDDALALARS
;
A
#
# COMPACT_ATOMS: atom_id res chain seq x y z
N MET A 1 -14.62 5.64 30.64
CA MET A 1 -13.40 5.15 29.99
C MET A 1 -12.83 6.35 29.24
N ALA A 2 -11.52 6.60 29.33
CA ALA A 2 -10.89 7.64 28.51
C ALA A 2 -11.06 7.27 27.02
N ASP A 3 -11.33 8.26 26.20
CA ASP A 3 -11.39 8.09 24.73
C ASP A 3 -10.02 7.60 24.26
N PRO A 4 -9.91 6.40 23.66
CA PRO A 4 -8.64 5.84 23.20
C PRO A 4 -7.98 6.68 22.10
N HIS A 5 -8.72 7.60 21.49
CA HIS A 5 -8.27 8.51 20.45
C HIS A 5 -7.90 9.91 20.99
N SER A 6 -8.05 10.14 22.30
CA SER A 6 -7.63 11.38 22.93
C SER A 6 -6.16 11.31 23.31
N LEU A 7 -5.36 12.31 22.89
CA LEU A 7 -4.01 12.46 23.41
C LEU A 7 -4.08 12.62 24.94
N ALA A 8 -3.23 11.89 25.65
CA ALA A 8 -3.11 12.00 27.12
C ALA A 8 -2.67 13.41 27.57
N SER A 9 -2.04 14.17 26.68
CA SER A 9 -1.64 15.57 26.89
C SER A 9 -1.67 16.34 25.56
N PRO A 10 -1.96 17.66 25.61
CA PRO A 10 -1.86 18.52 24.41
C PRO A 10 -0.45 18.47 23.84
N SER A 11 -0.35 18.58 22.52
CA SER A 11 0.93 18.73 21.82
C SER A 11 1.14 20.20 21.46
N ASP A 12 2.18 20.79 22.02
CA ASP A 12 2.62 22.12 21.61
C ASP A 12 3.18 22.09 20.19
N PRO A 13 3.13 23.20 19.44
CA PRO A 13 3.80 23.33 18.14
C PRO A 13 5.30 23.02 18.23
N VAL A 14 5.86 22.49 17.15
CA VAL A 14 7.32 22.46 16.99
C VAL A 14 7.80 23.86 16.68
N GLY A 15 8.84 24.32 17.40
CA GLY A 15 9.42 25.64 17.16
C GLY A 15 9.96 25.78 15.73
N PRO A 16 10.09 27.03 15.20
CA PRO A 16 10.46 27.26 13.80
C PRO A 16 11.84 26.70 13.43
N ASP A 17 12.74 26.58 14.41
CA ASP A 17 14.10 26.06 14.24
C ASP A 17 14.29 24.66 14.85
N GLY A 18 13.22 24.00 15.32
CA GLY A 18 13.28 22.68 15.94
C GLY A 18 13.67 21.59 14.94
N THR A 19 14.39 20.59 15.42
CA THR A 19 14.75 19.43 14.59
C THR A 19 13.55 18.52 14.38
N ILE A 20 13.20 18.22 13.13
CA ILE A 20 12.17 17.26 12.78
C ILE A 20 12.80 16.03 12.13
N VAL A 21 12.56 14.87 12.73
CA VAL A 21 12.97 13.58 12.20
C VAL A 21 11.77 12.91 11.52
N VAL A 22 11.99 12.41 10.31
CA VAL A 22 11.01 11.61 9.56
C VAL A 22 11.57 10.19 9.41
N VAL A 23 10.92 9.21 9.99
CA VAL A 23 11.33 7.80 9.87
C VAL A 23 10.50 7.11 8.80
N GLY A 24 11.15 6.79 7.68
CA GLY A 24 10.56 6.26 6.45
C GLY A 24 10.79 7.18 5.27
N ALA A 25 11.69 6.81 4.35
CA ALA A 25 12.08 7.59 3.17
C ALA A 25 11.27 7.23 1.91
N SER A 26 10.06 6.68 2.05
CA SER A 26 9.16 6.42 0.92
C SER A 26 8.17 7.58 0.75
N LEU A 27 7.11 7.40 -0.05
CA LEU A 27 6.19 8.45 -0.50
C LEU A 27 5.64 9.33 0.63
N ALA A 28 5.11 8.74 1.72
CA ALA A 28 4.53 9.52 2.81
C ALA A 28 5.58 10.38 3.54
N GLY A 29 6.77 9.83 3.80
CA GLY A 29 7.86 10.56 4.44
C GLY A 29 8.42 11.66 3.54
N LEU A 30 8.62 11.38 2.25
CA LEU A 30 9.04 12.41 1.27
C LEU A 30 8.04 13.56 1.23
N ARG A 31 6.74 13.27 1.08
CA ARG A 31 5.69 14.29 1.01
C ARG A 31 5.57 15.09 2.31
N ALA A 32 5.78 14.44 3.46
CA ALA A 32 5.83 15.14 4.74
C ALA A 32 7.03 16.09 4.82
N ALA A 33 8.22 15.64 4.42
CA ALA A 33 9.44 16.46 4.46
C ALA A 33 9.37 17.64 3.47
N GLU A 34 8.82 17.43 2.27
CA GLU A 34 8.55 18.50 1.30
C GLU A 34 7.57 19.54 1.87
N GLU A 35 6.50 19.08 2.55
CA GLU A 35 5.52 19.97 3.15
C GLU A 35 6.11 20.81 4.28
N LEU A 36 7.00 20.25 5.12
CA LEU A 36 7.72 21.04 6.14
C LEU A 36 8.48 22.21 5.50
N ARG A 37 9.12 22.00 4.34
CA ARG A 37 9.81 23.07 3.60
C ARG A 37 8.85 24.04 2.93
N HIS A 38 7.73 23.56 2.41
CA HIS A 38 6.66 24.40 1.86
C HIS A 38 6.07 25.33 2.92
N GLU A 39 5.85 24.84 4.14
CA GLU A 39 5.41 25.61 5.32
C GLU A 39 6.56 26.48 5.92
N ARG A 40 7.72 26.51 5.25
CA ARG A 40 8.88 27.36 5.62
C ARG A 40 9.48 27.02 6.99
N HIS A 41 9.39 25.77 7.42
CA HIS A 41 10.12 25.34 8.61
C HIS A 41 11.63 25.52 8.41
N GLY A 42 12.29 26.32 9.29
CA GLY A 42 13.70 26.71 9.16
C GLY A 42 14.67 25.69 9.75
N GLY A 43 14.22 24.87 10.70
CA GLY A 43 15.03 23.89 11.41
C GLY A 43 15.49 22.70 10.56
N PRO A 44 16.38 21.86 11.09
CA PRO A 44 16.80 20.62 10.42
C PRO A 44 15.62 19.69 10.16
N VAL A 45 15.56 19.11 8.94
CA VAL A 45 14.64 18.02 8.56
C VAL A 45 15.51 16.86 8.13
N ILE A 46 15.45 15.77 8.89
CA ILE A 46 16.25 14.56 8.68
C ILE A 46 15.30 13.40 8.35
N VAL A 47 15.46 12.83 7.17
CA VAL A 47 14.67 11.67 6.70
C VAL A 47 15.54 10.42 6.78
N VAL A 48 15.09 9.41 7.53
CA VAL A 48 15.79 8.13 7.70
C VAL A 48 15.04 7.05 6.95
N GLY A 49 15.73 6.24 6.15
CA GLY A 49 15.13 5.12 5.40
C GLY A 49 16.02 3.88 5.44
N ASP A 50 15.43 2.70 5.60
CA ASP A 50 16.12 1.41 5.61
C ASP A 50 16.56 0.94 4.22
N GLU A 51 15.90 1.40 3.16
CA GLU A 51 16.31 1.15 1.78
C GLU A 51 17.42 2.12 1.35
N PRO A 52 18.43 1.66 0.58
CA PRO A 52 19.54 2.52 0.12
C PRO A 52 19.15 3.45 -1.04
N HIS A 53 17.95 3.31 -1.56
CA HIS A 53 17.45 4.02 -2.74
C HIS A 53 16.86 5.36 -2.37
N ALA A 54 17.06 6.37 -3.24
CA ALA A 54 16.30 7.60 -3.19
C ALA A 54 14.79 7.34 -3.28
N PRO A 55 13.92 8.19 -2.70
CA PRO A 55 12.48 7.96 -2.71
C PRO A 55 11.94 7.69 -4.11
N TYR A 56 11.18 6.60 -4.24
CA TYR A 56 10.64 6.12 -5.52
C TYR A 56 9.17 5.69 -5.42
N ASP A 57 8.52 5.57 -6.58
CA ASP A 57 7.13 5.20 -6.72
C ASP A 57 6.96 3.67 -6.77
N ARG A 58 6.14 3.10 -5.87
CA ARG A 58 5.95 1.64 -5.75
C ARG A 58 4.96 1.06 -6.78
N PRO A 59 3.88 1.75 -7.22
CA PRO A 59 2.94 1.18 -8.18
C PRO A 59 3.54 0.65 -9.49
N PRO A 60 4.63 1.20 -10.05
CA PRO A 60 5.28 0.63 -11.22
C PRO A 60 5.97 -0.72 -10.99
N LEU A 61 6.27 -1.08 -9.74
CA LEU A 61 7.04 -2.29 -9.40
C LEU A 61 6.31 -3.59 -9.81
N SER A 62 4.98 -3.63 -9.74
CA SER A 62 4.17 -4.78 -10.18
C SER A 62 3.80 -4.71 -11.67
N LYS A 63 4.12 -3.61 -12.35
CA LYS A 63 3.67 -3.27 -13.71
C LYS A 63 4.85 -2.97 -14.64
N GLN A 64 5.07 -1.68 -14.92
CA GLN A 64 6.00 -1.24 -15.97
C GLN A 64 7.46 -1.63 -15.68
N LEU A 65 7.91 -1.56 -14.41
CA LEU A 65 9.27 -1.94 -14.06
C LEU A 65 9.46 -3.46 -14.16
N LEU A 66 8.52 -4.24 -13.61
CA LEU A 66 8.55 -5.71 -13.72
C LEU A 66 8.41 -6.18 -15.17
N ALA A 67 7.59 -5.49 -15.97
CA ALA A 67 7.45 -5.74 -17.40
C ALA A 67 8.70 -5.40 -18.22
N GLY A 68 9.67 -4.67 -17.64
CA GLY A 68 10.87 -4.21 -18.35
C GLY A 68 10.62 -3.06 -19.34
N THR A 69 9.46 -2.40 -19.27
CA THR A 69 9.12 -1.25 -20.14
C THR A 69 9.57 0.08 -19.54
N TRP A 70 9.92 0.11 -18.26
CA TRP A 70 10.56 1.23 -17.58
C TRP A 70 11.91 0.81 -17.03
N ASP A 71 12.84 1.77 -17.03
CA ASP A 71 14.12 1.68 -16.35
C ASP A 71 13.97 2.12 -14.87
N GLU A 72 14.95 1.77 -14.02
CA GLU A 72 14.96 2.09 -12.59
C GLU A 72 14.90 3.59 -12.31
N GLU A 73 15.60 4.40 -13.10
CA GLU A 73 15.65 5.85 -12.96
C GLU A 73 14.23 6.47 -13.04
N ARG A 74 13.35 5.87 -13.84
CA ARG A 74 12.01 6.39 -14.07
C ARG A 74 11.05 6.24 -12.89
N VAL A 75 11.36 5.37 -11.93
CA VAL A 75 10.50 5.20 -10.76
C VAL A 75 10.79 6.22 -9.66
N HIS A 76 11.92 6.92 -9.68
CA HIS A 76 12.25 7.90 -8.65
C HIS A 76 11.34 9.14 -8.72
N HIS A 77 10.90 9.63 -7.54
CA HIS A 77 10.06 10.82 -7.45
C HIS A 77 10.79 12.09 -7.88
N HIS A 78 12.10 12.13 -7.65
CA HIS A 78 12.98 13.26 -8.01
C HIS A 78 14.29 12.75 -8.58
N ALA A 79 14.85 13.50 -9.50
CA ALA A 79 16.24 13.32 -9.88
C ALA A 79 17.17 13.65 -8.66
N PRO A 80 18.34 13.01 -8.55
CA PRO A 80 19.22 13.18 -7.41
C PRO A 80 19.59 14.64 -7.10
N ASP A 81 19.92 15.42 -8.13
CA ASP A 81 20.25 16.85 -8.06
C ASP A 81 19.10 17.70 -7.48
N LYS A 82 17.87 17.31 -7.71
CA LYS A 82 16.70 17.97 -7.14
C LYS A 82 16.53 17.67 -5.65
N LEU A 83 16.80 16.44 -5.21
CA LEU A 83 16.75 16.07 -3.80
C LEU A 83 17.70 16.92 -2.96
N ASP A 84 18.92 17.17 -3.47
CA ASP A 84 19.93 18.00 -2.81
C ASP A 84 19.48 19.45 -2.60
N THR A 85 18.57 19.94 -3.47
CA THR A 85 18.04 21.31 -3.37
C THR A 85 16.88 21.48 -2.41
N LEU A 86 16.31 20.39 -1.90
CA LEU A 86 15.14 20.45 -1.00
C LEU A 86 15.48 20.96 0.40
N GLY A 87 16.77 21.03 0.77
CA GLY A 87 17.21 21.39 2.12
C GLY A 87 16.80 20.33 3.16
N ILE A 88 16.73 19.07 2.76
CA ILE A 88 16.37 17.91 3.57
C ILE A 88 17.60 17.00 3.63
N GLU A 89 17.97 16.55 4.82
CA GLU A 89 19.02 15.55 5.00
C GLU A 89 18.43 14.15 4.88
N PHE A 90 18.87 13.36 3.88
CA PHE A 90 18.48 11.96 3.71
C PHE A 90 19.57 11.04 4.26
N ARG A 91 19.20 10.13 5.16
CA ARG A 91 20.01 9.01 5.67
C ARG A 91 19.40 7.70 5.18
N LEU A 92 19.78 7.31 3.97
CA LEU A 92 19.29 6.12 3.29
C LEU A 92 20.16 4.90 3.60
N GLY A 93 19.57 3.68 3.52
CA GLY A 93 20.23 2.43 3.92
C GLY A 93 20.44 2.32 5.44
N LEU A 94 19.77 3.14 6.22
CA LEU A 94 19.91 3.18 7.67
C LEU A 94 18.55 3.01 8.35
N ARG A 95 18.39 1.88 9.05
CA ARG A 95 17.13 1.53 9.73
C ARG A 95 17.04 2.20 11.10
N ALA A 96 15.83 2.66 11.45
CA ALA A 96 15.49 2.98 12.83
C ALA A 96 15.28 1.67 13.61
N ASP A 97 15.88 1.58 14.79
CA ASP A 97 15.95 0.35 15.60
C ASP A 97 15.07 0.43 16.84
N SER A 98 14.96 1.63 17.44
CA SER A 98 14.04 1.87 18.56
C SER A 98 13.71 3.36 18.72
N LEU A 99 12.68 3.65 19.50
CA LEU A 99 12.22 5.00 19.83
C LEU A 99 12.16 5.20 21.33
N ASP A 100 12.87 6.19 21.85
CA ASP A 100 12.67 6.74 23.19
C ASP A 100 11.77 7.99 23.10
N VAL A 101 10.48 7.82 23.40
CA VAL A 101 9.51 8.93 23.40
C VAL A 101 9.83 9.97 24.47
N SER A 102 10.28 9.53 25.65
CA SER A 102 10.56 10.40 26.79
C SER A 102 11.84 11.21 26.60
N GLY A 103 12.89 10.58 26.08
CA GLY A 103 14.16 11.21 25.73
C GLY A 103 14.11 11.96 24.39
N ARG A 104 13.05 11.77 23.59
CA ARG A 104 12.93 12.30 22.24
C ARG A 104 14.09 11.91 21.34
N GLN A 105 14.39 10.62 21.32
CA GLN A 105 15.48 10.06 20.51
C GLN A 105 15.00 8.91 19.63
N VAL A 106 15.45 8.91 18.38
CA VAL A 106 15.38 7.76 17.47
C VAL A 106 16.75 7.11 17.45
N HIS A 107 16.83 5.84 17.85
CA HIS A 107 18.06 5.05 17.77
C HIS A 107 18.15 4.34 16.43
N LEU A 108 19.33 4.34 15.81
CA LEU A 108 19.57 3.80 14.48
C LEU A 108 20.41 2.52 14.55
N ALA A 109 20.31 1.69 13.52
CA ALA A 109 20.96 0.37 13.47
C ALA A 109 22.50 0.41 13.45
N ASP A 110 23.10 1.56 13.15
CA ASP A 110 24.56 1.79 13.24
C ASP A 110 25.02 2.19 14.65
N GLY A 111 24.11 2.24 15.63
CA GLY A 111 24.36 2.64 17.01
C GLY A 111 24.29 4.15 17.25
N SER A 112 24.07 4.97 16.23
CA SER A 112 23.84 6.41 16.39
C SER A 112 22.43 6.73 16.85
N SER A 113 22.20 7.96 17.30
CA SER A 113 20.88 8.42 17.72
C SER A 113 20.60 9.81 17.14
N LEU A 114 19.32 10.10 16.94
CA LEU A 114 18.82 11.40 16.49
C LEU A 114 17.89 11.98 17.53
N ASP A 115 18.26 13.13 18.09
CA ASP A 115 17.36 13.95 18.90
C ASP A 115 16.33 14.63 18.00
N PHE A 116 15.10 14.78 18.48
CA PHE A 116 14.04 15.45 17.73
C PHE A 116 13.19 16.37 18.61
N ASP A 117 12.73 17.47 18.04
CA ASP A 117 11.66 18.32 18.57
C ASP A 117 10.29 17.91 18.04
N GLY A 118 10.27 17.29 16.86
CA GLY A 118 9.10 16.68 16.24
C GLY A 118 9.46 15.40 15.49
N LEU A 119 8.56 14.39 15.54
CA LEU A 119 8.76 13.12 14.86
C LEU A 119 7.58 12.80 13.93
N ILE A 120 7.89 12.38 12.70
CA ILE A 120 6.93 11.84 11.74
C ILE A 120 7.25 10.37 11.50
N ILE A 121 6.35 9.46 11.87
CA ILE A 121 6.47 8.02 11.64
C ILE A 121 5.82 7.70 10.30
N ALA A 122 6.62 7.34 9.29
CA ALA A 122 6.21 7.06 7.92
C ALA A 122 6.80 5.74 7.38
N THR A 123 7.03 4.77 8.27
CA THR A 123 7.73 3.50 7.97
C THR A 123 6.94 2.56 7.05
N GLY A 124 5.66 2.85 6.81
CA GLY A 124 4.82 2.08 5.90
C GLY A 124 4.56 0.66 6.38
N ALA A 125 4.67 -0.31 5.47
CA ALA A 125 4.40 -1.71 5.73
C ALA A 125 5.37 -2.61 4.95
N ARG A 126 5.58 -3.84 5.46
CA ARG A 126 6.41 -4.89 4.86
C ARG A 126 5.55 -5.99 4.26
N ALA A 127 5.99 -6.59 3.16
CA ALA A 127 5.31 -7.75 2.58
C ALA A 127 5.32 -8.92 3.57
N ARG A 128 4.18 -9.59 3.70
CA ARG A 128 4.08 -10.84 4.46
C ARG A 128 4.78 -11.96 3.69
N ARG A 129 5.52 -12.79 4.41
CA ARG A 129 6.16 -13.99 3.89
C ARG A 129 5.45 -15.23 4.41
N LEU A 130 5.55 -16.32 3.68
CA LEU A 130 5.15 -17.62 4.20
C LEU A 130 6.25 -18.15 5.12
N PRO A 131 5.90 -18.82 6.22
CA PRO A 131 6.90 -19.40 7.12
C PRO A 131 7.85 -20.34 6.37
N GLY A 132 9.15 -20.22 6.65
CA GLY A 132 10.20 -21.09 6.05
C GLY A 132 10.59 -20.73 4.62
N THR A 133 10.12 -19.60 4.07
CA THR A 133 10.49 -19.18 2.70
C THR A 133 11.54 -18.08 2.63
N ASP A 134 12.07 -17.65 3.77
CA ASP A 134 13.12 -16.64 3.82
C ASP A 134 14.42 -17.16 3.20
N GLY A 135 14.92 -16.46 2.17
CA GLY A 135 16.16 -16.83 1.47
C GLY A 135 16.04 -18.07 0.57
N VAL A 136 14.83 -18.60 0.34
CA VAL A 136 14.61 -19.71 -0.60
C VAL A 136 14.73 -19.19 -2.03
N ASP A 137 15.67 -19.73 -2.81
CA ASP A 137 15.82 -19.35 -4.22
C ASP A 137 14.58 -19.67 -5.03
N GLY A 138 14.20 -18.76 -5.94
CA GLY A 138 12.99 -18.86 -6.74
C GLY A 138 11.70 -18.40 -6.03
N VAL A 139 11.76 -18.05 -4.72
CA VAL A 139 10.60 -17.53 -3.97
C VAL A 139 10.80 -16.04 -3.68
N PHE A 140 9.83 -15.23 -4.12
CA PHE A 140 9.88 -13.78 -4.06
C PHE A 140 8.68 -13.21 -3.35
N VAL A 141 8.85 -12.04 -2.76
CA VAL A 141 7.79 -11.08 -2.42
C VAL A 141 7.94 -9.87 -3.35
N LEU A 142 6.98 -8.96 -3.36
CA LEU A 142 7.09 -7.72 -4.13
C LEU A 142 6.64 -6.54 -3.28
N ARG A 143 7.59 -5.79 -2.76
CA ARG A 143 7.35 -4.55 -2.01
C ARG A 143 8.39 -3.47 -2.32
N THR A 144 9.66 -3.85 -2.42
CA THR A 144 10.79 -2.94 -2.62
C THR A 144 11.27 -2.94 -4.06
N LEU A 145 12.11 -1.94 -4.40
CA LEU A 145 12.78 -1.88 -5.70
C LEU A 145 13.65 -3.13 -5.91
N ASP A 146 14.40 -3.53 -4.89
CA ASP A 146 15.26 -4.72 -4.95
C ASP A 146 14.45 -6.01 -5.16
N ASP A 147 13.26 -6.14 -4.51
CA ASP A 147 12.36 -7.28 -4.76
C ASP A 147 11.96 -7.34 -6.25
N CYS A 148 11.59 -6.19 -6.83
CA CYS A 148 11.19 -6.12 -8.23
C CYS A 148 12.33 -6.48 -9.18
N LEU A 149 13.53 -5.95 -8.93
CA LEU A 149 14.71 -6.21 -9.76
C LEU A 149 15.14 -7.66 -9.68
N ALA A 150 15.13 -8.25 -8.49
CA ALA A 150 15.43 -9.67 -8.30
C ALA A 150 14.42 -10.57 -9.03
N LEU A 151 13.11 -10.30 -8.86
CA LEU A 151 12.05 -11.02 -9.57
C LEU A 151 12.18 -10.86 -11.09
N ARG A 152 12.40 -9.64 -11.59
CA ARG A 152 12.61 -9.36 -13.01
C ARG A 152 13.81 -10.12 -13.57
N SER A 153 14.96 -10.08 -12.86
CA SER A 153 16.17 -10.77 -13.24
C SER A 153 15.96 -12.29 -13.32
N ARG A 154 15.15 -12.86 -12.40
CA ARG A 154 14.80 -14.29 -12.45
C ARG A 154 13.92 -14.60 -13.66
N LEU A 155 12.91 -13.78 -13.96
CA LEU A 155 12.04 -13.96 -15.13
C LEU A 155 12.80 -13.80 -16.46
N ASP A 156 13.84 -12.97 -16.51
CA ASP A 156 14.68 -12.75 -17.70
C ASP A 156 15.52 -14.00 -18.10
N GLN A 157 15.62 -15.00 -17.20
CA GLN A 157 16.31 -16.28 -17.50
C GLN A 157 15.48 -17.25 -18.32
N PHE A 158 14.19 -16.94 -18.56
CA PHE A 158 13.24 -17.82 -19.25
C PHE A 158 12.65 -17.14 -20.49
N GLY A 159 11.99 -17.92 -21.35
CA GLY A 159 11.28 -17.46 -22.54
C GLY A 159 12.15 -17.32 -23.80
N ASP A 160 11.54 -16.84 -24.86
CA ASP A 160 12.16 -16.75 -26.21
C ASP A 160 13.44 -15.91 -26.23
N ALA A 161 13.48 -14.84 -25.42
CA ALA A 161 14.64 -13.96 -25.31
C ALA A 161 15.89 -14.69 -24.77
N ALA A 162 15.68 -15.69 -23.91
CA ALA A 162 16.74 -16.55 -23.35
C ALA A 162 16.94 -17.84 -24.20
N GLY A 163 16.12 -18.08 -25.24
CA GLY A 163 16.15 -19.31 -26.05
C GLY A 163 15.64 -20.56 -25.33
N GLY A 164 14.81 -20.37 -24.29
CA GLY A 164 14.29 -21.41 -23.42
C GLY A 164 12.77 -21.48 -23.37
N ASP A 165 12.26 -22.42 -22.55
CA ASP A 165 10.83 -22.58 -22.28
C ASP A 165 10.26 -21.37 -21.49
N ALA A 166 8.94 -21.15 -21.60
CA ALA A 166 8.21 -20.17 -20.81
C ALA A 166 8.29 -20.50 -19.32
N ALA A 167 8.63 -19.51 -18.48
CA ALA A 167 8.66 -19.67 -17.03
C ALA A 167 7.30 -20.16 -16.48
N ARG A 168 7.34 -21.11 -15.55
CA ARG A 168 6.19 -21.50 -14.73
C ARG A 168 6.18 -20.60 -13.50
N VAL A 169 5.18 -19.74 -13.41
CA VAL A 169 5.05 -18.78 -12.29
C VAL A 169 3.85 -19.17 -11.44
N VAL A 170 4.07 -19.37 -10.15
CA VAL A 170 2.99 -19.54 -9.17
C VAL A 170 2.89 -18.26 -8.35
N VAL A 171 1.74 -17.59 -8.40
CA VAL A 171 1.42 -16.42 -7.58
C VAL A 171 0.53 -16.86 -6.43
N ILE A 172 0.96 -16.65 -5.20
CA ILE A 172 0.21 -16.99 -3.99
C ILE A 172 -0.45 -15.73 -3.45
N GLY A 173 -1.79 -15.70 -3.48
CA GLY A 173 -2.65 -14.58 -3.17
C GLY A 173 -3.16 -13.85 -4.42
N ALA A 174 -4.48 -13.80 -4.58
CA ALA A 174 -5.19 -13.10 -5.66
C ALA A 174 -5.71 -11.72 -5.23
N GLY A 175 -4.99 -11.05 -4.32
CA GLY A 175 -5.19 -9.63 -4.01
C GLY A 175 -4.74 -8.73 -5.18
N PHE A 176 -4.90 -7.41 -5.05
CA PHE A 176 -4.56 -6.49 -6.14
C PHE A 176 -3.13 -6.64 -6.64
N ILE A 177 -2.14 -6.72 -5.75
CA ILE A 177 -0.72 -6.84 -6.15
C ILE A 177 -0.45 -8.20 -6.79
N GLY A 178 -0.97 -9.31 -6.22
CA GLY A 178 -0.82 -10.63 -6.81
C GLY A 178 -1.43 -10.70 -8.21
N ALA A 179 -2.62 -10.12 -8.40
CA ALA A 179 -3.28 -10.07 -9.72
C ALA A 179 -2.50 -9.20 -10.74
N GLU A 180 -1.90 -8.07 -10.31
CA GLU A 180 -1.03 -7.26 -11.17
C GLU A 180 0.25 -8.01 -11.56
N VAL A 181 0.88 -8.71 -10.61
CA VAL A 181 2.05 -9.55 -10.89
C VAL A 181 1.69 -10.67 -11.87
N ALA A 182 0.56 -11.36 -11.64
CA ALA A 182 0.07 -12.40 -12.53
C ALA A 182 -0.15 -11.87 -13.96
N ALA A 183 -0.80 -10.71 -14.08
CA ALA A 183 -1.02 -10.04 -15.37
C ALA A 183 0.29 -9.67 -16.07
N THR A 184 1.26 -9.15 -15.32
CA THR A 184 2.57 -8.74 -15.86
C THR A 184 3.40 -9.96 -16.27
N CYS A 185 3.48 -11.01 -15.43
CA CYS A 185 4.18 -12.25 -15.78
C CYS A 185 3.56 -12.93 -17.00
N HIS A 186 2.21 -12.99 -17.08
CA HIS A 186 1.52 -13.49 -18.27
C HIS A 186 1.85 -12.66 -19.52
N GLY A 187 1.83 -11.32 -19.41
CA GLY A 187 2.21 -10.43 -20.50
C GLY A 187 3.67 -10.57 -20.97
N ARG A 188 4.54 -11.13 -20.14
CA ARG A 188 5.93 -11.50 -20.47
C ARG A 188 6.04 -12.92 -21.06
N GLY A 189 4.93 -13.62 -21.29
CA GLY A 189 4.90 -14.97 -21.86
C GLY A 189 5.05 -16.10 -20.84
N ALA A 190 5.00 -15.84 -19.55
CA ALA A 190 5.03 -16.88 -18.52
C ALA A 190 3.73 -17.67 -18.47
N ARG A 191 3.82 -18.95 -18.06
CA ARG A 191 2.66 -19.79 -17.68
C ARG A 191 2.35 -19.53 -16.22
N VAL A 192 1.24 -18.85 -15.96
CA VAL A 192 0.91 -18.37 -14.62
C VAL A 192 -0.23 -19.20 -14.01
N THR A 193 -0.04 -19.66 -12.77
CA THR A 193 -1.07 -20.19 -11.90
C THR A 193 -1.19 -19.29 -10.68
N VAL A 194 -2.40 -18.79 -10.39
CA VAL A 194 -2.69 -17.99 -9.18
C VAL A 194 -3.38 -18.90 -8.17
N VAL A 195 -2.92 -18.88 -6.92
CA VAL A 195 -3.49 -19.66 -5.81
C VAL A 195 -4.07 -18.68 -4.78
N GLU A 196 -5.34 -18.87 -4.41
CA GLU A 196 -6.05 -18.02 -3.46
C GLU A 196 -6.76 -18.87 -2.41
N ALA A 197 -6.56 -18.53 -1.14
CA ALA A 197 -7.16 -19.25 -0.03
C ALA A 197 -8.67 -19.00 0.11
N LEU A 198 -9.15 -17.83 -0.29
CA LEU A 198 -10.57 -17.50 -0.29
C LEU A 198 -11.27 -18.15 -1.48
N GLU A 199 -12.54 -18.51 -1.32
CA GLU A 199 -13.41 -18.98 -2.40
C GLU A 199 -13.58 -17.92 -3.51
N THR A 200 -13.66 -16.65 -3.12
CA THR A 200 -13.72 -15.52 -4.06
C THR A 200 -12.61 -14.52 -3.73
N PRO A 201 -11.68 -14.27 -4.65
CA PRO A 201 -10.66 -13.24 -4.50
C PRO A 201 -11.28 -11.87 -4.21
N LEU A 202 -10.62 -11.07 -3.36
CA LEU A 202 -11.03 -9.70 -3.03
C LEU A 202 -12.43 -9.55 -2.39
N ALA A 203 -13.13 -10.66 -2.04
CA ALA A 203 -14.48 -10.60 -1.47
C ALA A 203 -14.54 -9.77 -0.17
N ASN A 204 -13.47 -9.77 0.62
CA ASN A 204 -13.34 -8.98 1.83
C ASN A 204 -13.12 -7.47 1.59
N VAL A 205 -12.89 -7.05 0.35
CA VAL A 205 -12.66 -5.65 -0.05
C VAL A 205 -13.75 -5.12 -0.97
N LEU A 206 -14.18 -5.95 -1.95
CA LEU A 206 -15.11 -5.55 -3.00
C LEU A 206 -16.49 -6.24 -2.90
N GLY A 207 -16.67 -7.14 -1.92
CA GLY A 207 -17.82 -8.05 -1.89
C GLY A 207 -17.67 -9.18 -2.91
N VAL A 208 -18.55 -10.19 -2.79
CA VAL A 208 -18.46 -11.43 -3.59
C VAL A 208 -18.65 -11.17 -5.09
N GLU A 209 -19.61 -10.34 -5.46
CA GLU A 209 -19.96 -10.10 -6.87
C GLU A 209 -18.81 -9.42 -7.64
N MET A 210 -18.29 -8.32 -7.12
CA MET A 210 -17.21 -7.60 -7.79
C MET A 210 -15.85 -8.30 -7.62
N GLY A 211 -15.66 -9.05 -6.53
CA GLY A 211 -14.52 -9.96 -6.38
C GLY A 211 -14.51 -11.05 -7.45
N ALA A 212 -15.66 -11.67 -7.74
CA ALA A 212 -15.80 -12.64 -8.83
C ALA A 212 -15.57 -11.99 -10.21
N ALA A 213 -16.01 -10.75 -10.39
CA ALA A 213 -15.73 -10.00 -11.62
C ALA A 213 -14.22 -9.79 -11.84
N CYS A 214 -13.46 -9.47 -10.77
CA CYS A 214 -12.00 -9.40 -10.83
C CYS A 214 -11.36 -10.77 -11.10
N ALA A 215 -11.82 -11.82 -10.42
CA ALA A 215 -11.34 -13.19 -10.64
C ALA A 215 -11.50 -13.64 -12.10
N GLY A 216 -12.60 -13.26 -12.73
CA GLY A 216 -12.88 -13.56 -14.14
C GLY A 216 -11.84 -13.02 -15.12
N LEU A 217 -11.11 -11.94 -14.77
CA LEU A 217 -10.04 -11.41 -15.61
C LEU A 217 -8.89 -12.40 -15.82
N HIS A 218 -8.60 -13.26 -14.84
CA HIS A 218 -7.60 -14.32 -14.99
C HIS A 218 -8.01 -15.32 -16.06
N ALA A 219 -9.25 -15.83 -15.95
CA ALA A 219 -9.79 -16.81 -16.90
C ALA A 219 -9.89 -16.25 -18.33
N ASP A 220 -10.31 -14.99 -18.48
CA ASP A 220 -10.39 -14.30 -19.80
C ASP A 220 -9.03 -14.24 -20.51
N ASN A 221 -7.93 -14.28 -19.74
CA ASN A 221 -6.56 -14.21 -20.25
C ASN A 221 -5.85 -15.58 -20.21
N GLY A 222 -6.57 -16.68 -19.93
CA GLY A 222 -5.97 -18.02 -19.91
C GLY A 222 -5.04 -18.29 -18.73
N VAL A 223 -5.11 -17.48 -17.68
CA VAL A 223 -4.38 -17.68 -16.42
C VAL A 223 -5.21 -18.58 -15.51
N GLU A 224 -4.59 -19.65 -15.02
CA GLU A 224 -5.24 -20.56 -14.09
C GLU A 224 -5.38 -19.90 -12.73
N LEU A 225 -6.63 -19.87 -12.21
CA LEU A 225 -6.93 -19.40 -10.85
C LEU A 225 -7.49 -20.54 -10.02
N ARG A 226 -6.83 -20.87 -8.92
CA ARG A 226 -7.26 -21.87 -7.92
C ARG A 226 -7.71 -21.15 -6.66
N THR A 227 -8.98 -21.18 -6.39
CA THR A 227 -9.62 -20.60 -5.20
C THR A 227 -9.95 -21.66 -4.16
N GLY A 228 -10.16 -21.25 -2.91
CA GLY A 228 -10.40 -22.17 -1.79
C GLY A 228 -9.19 -23.06 -1.47
N ALA A 229 -8.02 -22.73 -2.00
CA ALA A 229 -6.81 -23.52 -1.92
C ALA A 229 -5.71 -22.77 -1.16
N GLY A 230 -5.39 -23.23 0.06
CA GLY A 230 -4.25 -22.73 0.83
C GLY A 230 -2.95 -23.41 0.40
N VAL A 231 -1.81 -22.80 0.77
CA VAL A 231 -0.48 -23.41 0.61
C VAL A 231 -0.13 -24.19 1.87
N ALA A 232 0.18 -25.47 1.72
CA ALA A 232 0.63 -26.36 2.80
C ALA A 232 2.14 -26.28 3.00
N GLY A 233 2.92 -26.09 1.92
CA GLY A 233 4.36 -26.00 1.97
C GLY A 233 4.98 -25.54 0.66
N ILE A 234 6.21 -25.07 0.74
CA ILE A 234 7.05 -24.73 -0.40
C ILE A 234 8.41 -25.40 -0.17
N ASP A 235 8.82 -26.23 -1.12
CA ASP A 235 10.08 -26.94 -1.10
C ASP A 235 10.92 -26.50 -2.31
N ALA A 236 12.18 -26.14 -2.06
CA ALA A 236 13.17 -25.84 -3.10
C ALA A 236 14.34 -26.80 -2.96
N GLY A 237 14.57 -27.62 -3.98
CA GLY A 237 15.80 -28.41 -4.12
C GLY A 237 16.93 -27.54 -4.69
N ALA A 238 18.19 -27.96 -4.47
CA ALA A 238 19.37 -27.20 -4.92
C ALA A 238 19.45 -27.00 -6.45
N ASP A 239 18.87 -27.92 -7.23
CA ASP A 239 18.90 -27.94 -8.70
C ASP A 239 17.50 -28.18 -9.31
N ASP A 240 16.47 -28.31 -8.49
CA ASP A 240 15.11 -28.62 -8.92
C ASP A 240 14.21 -27.37 -8.90
N PRO A 241 13.16 -27.33 -9.73
CA PRO A 241 12.17 -26.26 -9.65
C PRO A 241 11.53 -26.23 -8.26
N VAL A 242 11.15 -25.02 -7.82
CA VAL A 242 10.40 -24.84 -6.57
C VAL A 242 9.09 -25.63 -6.67
N THR A 243 8.75 -26.35 -5.61
CA THR A 243 7.50 -27.10 -5.53
C THR A 243 6.57 -26.46 -4.52
N VAL A 244 5.37 -26.03 -4.97
CA VAL A 244 4.31 -25.52 -4.11
C VAL A 244 3.29 -26.61 -3.88
N THR A 245 3.13 -27.06 -2.63
CA THR A 245 2.13 -28.04 -2.23
C THR A 245 0.92 -27.33 -1.64
N LEU A 246 -0.25 -27.59 -2.19
CA LEU A 246 -1.52 -27.03 -1.74
C LEU A 246 -2.15 -27.88 -0.63
N THR A 247 -3.10 -27.30 0.11
CA THR A 247 -3.80 -27.99 1.22
C THR A 247 -4.67 -29.17 0.76
N ASP A 248 -5.05 -29.23 -0.51
CA ASP A 248 -5.77 -30.36 -1.13
C ASP A 248 -4.84 -31.48 -1.63
N GLY A 249 -3.51 -31.33 -1.43
CA GLY A 249 -2.51 -32.27 -1.88
C GLY A 249 -2.02 -32.03 -3.33
N THR A 250 -2.53 -31.04 -4.03
CA THR A 250 -2.03 -30.69 -5.37
C THR A 250 -0.62 -30.16 -5.27
N VAL A 251 0.24 -30.59 -6.19
CA VAL A 251 1.65 -30.18 -6.28
C VAL A 251 1.87 -29.38 -7.55
N LEU A 252 2.36 -28.16 -7.42
CA LEU A 252 2.62 -27.22 -8.51
C LEU A 252 4.13 -26.97 -8.63
N PRO A 253 4.80 -27.49 -9.69
CA PRO A 253 6.19 -27.12 -9.96
C PRO A 253 6.26 -25.70 -10.52
N ALA A 254 7.19 -24.89 -9.98
CA ALA A 254 7.36 -23.50 -10.36
C ALA A 254 8.86 -23.17 -10.56
N ASP A 255 9.15 -22.33 -11.55
CA ASP A 255 10.47 -21.73 -11.75
C ASP A 255 10.58 -20.41 -10.94
N VAL A 256 9.43 -19.82 -10.67
CA VAL A 256 9.25 -18.58 -9.89
C VAL A 256 7.98 -18.68 -9.04
N VAL A 257 8.10 -18.40 -7.76
CA VAL A 257 6.98 -18.26 -6.84
C VAL A 257 6.93 -16.83 -6.33
N VAL A 258 5.78 -16.16 -6.44
CA VAL A 258 5.58 -14.80 -5.89
C VAL A 258 4.54 -14.86 -4.78
N VAL A 259 4.94 -14.45 -3.57
CA VAL A 259 4.06 -14.43 -2.39
C VAL A 259 3.44 -13.04 -2.23
N GLY A 260 2.13 -12.94 -2.52
CA GLY A 260 1.35 -11.71 -2.49
C GLY A 260 0.18 -11.76 -1.49
N ILE A 261 0.43 -12.17 -0.23
CA ILE A 261 -0.58 -12.43 0.81
C ILE A 261 -0.82 -11.23 1.75
N GLY A 262 -0.56 -10.03 1.27
CA GLY A 262 -0.75 -8.78 2.01
C GLY A 262 0.51 -8.29 2.71
N VAL A 263 0.34 -7.29 3.57
CA VAL A 263 1.44 -6.62 4.27
C VAL A 263 1.19 -6.57 5.78
N THR A 264 2.24 -6.26 6.54
CA THR A 264 2.19 -5.97 7.97
C THR A 264 2.80 -4.59 8.20
N PRO A 265 2.16 -3.71 8.99
CA PRO A 265 2.73 -2.40 9.33
C PRO A 265 4.14 -2.53 9.92
N ALA A 266 5.06 -1.67 9.49
CA ALA A 266 6.46 -1.69 9.94
C ALA A 266 6.60 -0.96 11.28
N THR A 267 6.19 -1.62 12.36
CA THR A 267 6.10 -1.06 13.73
C THR A 267 7.04 -1.72 14.73
N ASP A 268 7.82 -2.72 14.35
CA ASP A 268 8.66 -3.50 15.27
C ASP A 268 9.63 -2.64 16.09
N TRP A 269 10.19 -1.59 15.46
CA TRP A 269 11.10 -0.63 16.10
C TRP A 269 10.42 0.27 17.16
N LEU A 270 9.09 0.22 17.26
CA LEU A 270 8.30 0.96 18.27
C LEU A 270 8.00 0.12 19.51
N GLU A 271 8.44 -1.14 19.54
CA GLU A 271 8.25 -1.99 20.71
C GLU A 271 8.93 -1.38 21.94
N GLY A 272 8.20 -1.29 23.04
CA GLY A 272 8.71 -0.67 24.27
C GLY A 272 8.73 0.87 24.30
N SER A 273 8.40 1.56 23.21
CA SER A 273 8.41 3.03 23.11
C SER A 273 7.33 3.71 23.98
N GLY A 274 6.27 2.99 24.34
CA GLY A 274 5.09 3.53 25.02
C GLY A 274 4.02 4.06 24.06
N LEU A 275 4.24 4.07 22.74
CA LEU A 275 3.21 4.34 21.76
C LEU A 275 2.22 3.18 21.68
N THR A 276 0.95 3.49 21.42
CA THR A 276 -0.06 2.47 21.16
C THR A 276 0.11 1.95 19.73
N VAL A 277 0.42 0.64 19.61
CA VAL A 277 0.54 -0.05 18.34
C VAL A 277 -0.52 -1.15 18.27
N SER A 278 -1.40 -1.09 17.28
CA SER A 278 -2.41 -2.10 17.00
C SER A 278 -2.75 -2.09 15.53
N ASP A 279 -2.26 -3.07 14.76
CA ASP A 279 -2.34 -3.06 13.29
C ASP A 279 -1.94 -1.68 12.70
N GLY A 280 -0.79 -1.14 13.15
CA GLY A 280 -0.28 0.19 12.84
C GLY A 280 -0.12 1.06 14.08
N VAL A 281 0.37 2.28 13.89
CA VAL A 281 0.51 3.28 14.95
C VAL A 281 -0.84 3.93 15.18
N VAL A 282 -1.41 3.76 16.36
CA VAL A 282 -2.72 4.34 16.71
C VAL A 282 -2.59 5.83 16.93
N CYS A 283 -3.35 6.58 16.16
CA CYS A 283 -3.36 8.04 16.16
C CYS A 283 -4.76 8.56 16.44
N ASN A 284 -4.83 9.79 16.93
CA ASN A 284 -6.07 10.52 16.94
C ASN A 284 -6.49 10.94 15.51
N GLU A 285 -7.64 11.60 15.38
CA GLU A 285 -8.17 12.09 14.10
C GLU A 285 -7.25 13.06 13.34
N SER A 286 -6.31 13.70 14.02
CA SER A 286 -5.33 14.63 13.45
C SER A 286 -3.94 14.01 13.24
N LEU A 287 -3.86 12.68 13.24
CA LEU A 287 -2.66 11.88 13.02
C LEU A 287 -1.61 11.94 14.14
N PHE A 288 -1.90 12.47 15.33
CA PHE A 288 -0.99 12.42 16.47
C PHE A 288 -1.05 11.06 17.16
N ALA A 289 0.11 10.43 17.36
CA ALA A 289 0.30 9.24 18.18
C ALA A 289 0.69 9.58 19.63
N ALA A 290 1.41 10.69 19.81
CA ALA A 290 1.81 11.26 21.10
C ALA A 290 2.12 12.77 20.94
N PRO A 291 2.36 13.53 22.01
CA PRO A 291 2.80 14.93 21.88
C PRO A 291 4.03 15.04 21.00
N ARG A 292 3.93 15.85 19.92
CA ARG A 292 4.99 16.08 18.92
C ARG A 292 5.40 14.85 18.10
N ILE A 293 4.55 13.80 18.12
CA ILE A 293 4.75 12.60 17.31
C ILE A 293 3.50 12.34 16.48
N VAL A 294 3.65 12.33 15.18
CA VAL A 294 2.57 12.04 14.22
C VAL A 294 2.93 10.82 13.37
N ALA A 295 1.92 10.16 12.77
CA ALA A 295 2.16 9.09 11.81
C ALA A 295 1.46 9.36 10.47
N ALA A 296 1.99 8.80 9.37
CA ALA A 296 1.47 8.98 8.01
C ALA A 296 1.70 7.75 7.13
N GLY A 297 0.88 7.60 6.09
CA GLY A 297 0.95 6.47 5.15
C GLY A 297 0.41 5.17 5.74
N ASP A 298 0.88 4.04 5.21
CA ASP A 298 0.35 2.70 5.50
C ASP A 298 0.50 2.27 6.97
N VAL A 299 1.43 2.90 7.72
CA VAL A 299 1.67 2.60 9.13
C VAL A 299 0.68 3.28 10.06
N ALA A 300 0.04 4.38 9.61
CA ALA A 300 -0.88 5.16 10.43
C ALA A 300 -2.26 4.50 10.52
N ARG A 301 -2.77 4.35 11.76
CA ARG A 301 -4.15 3.95 12.05
C ARG A 301 -4.81 5.08 12.83
N TRP A 302 -5.88 5.64 12.31
CA TRP A 302 -6.50 6.83 12.89
C TRP A 302 -8.03 6.76 12.88
N TRP A 303 -8.67 7.55 13.74
CA TRP A 303 -10.11 7.71 13.76
C TRP A 303 -10.58 8.61 12.61
N HIS A 304 -11.44 8.10 11.75
CA HIS A 304 -12.04 8.83 10.64
C HIS A 304 -13.48 9.22 11.00
N ARG A 305 -13.71 10.50 11.32
CA ARG A 305 -15.01 10.99 11.78
C ARG A 305 -16.14 10.74 10.78
N GLY A 306 -15.93 11.10 9.51
CA GLY A 306 -16.95 10.99 8.47
C GLY A 306 -17.42 9.55 8.22
N LEU A 307 -16.58 8.54 8.52
CA LEU A 307 -16.92 7.12 8.41
C LEU A 307 -17.21 6.47 9.75
N ASP A 308 -17.03 7.20 10.87
CA ASP A 308 -17.26 6.75 12.25
C ASP A 308 -16.53 5.44 12.58
N GLN A 309 -15.26 5.33 12.17
CA GLN A 309 -14.44 4.13 12.37
C GLN A 309 -12.94 4.41 12.36
N GLU A 310 -12.17 3.51 12.97
CA GLU A 310 -10.72 3.50 12.79
C GLU A 310 -10.36 3.00 11.39
N LEU A 311 -9.43 3.70 10.75
CA LEU A 311 -8.89 3.33 9.44
C LEU A 311 -7.37 3.13 9.49
N ARG A 312 -6.91 2.16 8.73
CA ARG A 312 -5.55 2.05 8.22
C ARG A 312 -5.66 1.75 6.72
N ILE A 313 -5.08 2.61 5.90
CA ILE A 313 -5.27 2.58 4.45
C ILE A 313 -3.90 2.48 3.77
N GLU A 314 -3.71 1.42 2.98
CA GLU A 314 -2.47 1.10 2.24
C GLU A 314 -2.53 1.62 0.79
N HIS A 315 -3.12 2.80 0.58
CA HIS A 315 -3.28 3.37 -0.74
C HIS A 315 -2.23 4.45 -1.02
N TRP A 316 -1.77 4.51 -2.26
CA TRP A 316 -0.84 5.54 -2.74
C TRP A 316 -1.36 6.96 -2.44
N THR A 317 -2.65 7.20 -2.67
CA THR A 317 -3.29 8.50 -2.38
C THR A 317 -3.26 8.83 -0.89
N ASN A 318 -3.49 7.84 -0.01
CA ASN A 318 -3.37 8.03 1.43
C ASN A 318 -1.94 8.44 1.82
N ALA A 319 -0.91 7.80 1.27
CA ALA A 319 0.48 8.18 1.54
C ALA A 319 0.78 9.61 1.07
N THR A 320 0.26 10.01 -0.11
CA THR A 320 0.45 11.33 -0.70
C THR A 320 -0.26 12.44 0.10
N GLU A 321 -1.40 12.15 0.70
CA GLU A 321 -2.25 13.15 1.39
C GLU A 321 -1.96 13.21 2.90
N SER A 322 -1.70 12.05 3.54
CA SER A 322 -1.44 11.99 4.99
C SER A 322 -0.10 12.58 5.40
N GLY A 323 0.95 12.40 4.57
CA GLY A 323 2.27 12.99 4.83
C GLY A 323 2.22 14.50 5.03
N PRO A 324 1.74 15.29 4.07
CA PRO A 324 1.56 16.73 4.21
C PRO A 324 0.64 17.13 5.37
N ARG A 325 -0.46 16.38 5.59
CA ARG A 325 -1.36 16.65 6.72
C ARG A 325 -0.66 16.47 8.06
N ALA A 326 0.06 15.38 8.23
CA ALA A 326 0.82 15.09 9.44
C ALA A 326 1.89 16.19 9.71
N ALA A 327 2.60 16.62 8.68
CA ALA A 327 3.60 17.69 8.77
C ALA A 327 2.98 19.02 9.23
N ARG A 328 1.87 19.45 8.59
CA ARG A 328 1.16 20.68 9.00
C ARG A 328 0.65 20.60 10.43
N ASN A 329 0.03 19.47 10.81
CA ASN A 329 -0.50 19.26 12.14
C ASN A 329 0.63 19.28 13.20
N LEU A 330 1.77 18.66 12.90
CA LEU A 330 2.94 18.68 13.78
C LEU A 330 3.45 20.11 14.05
N LEU A 331 3.52 20.95 13.00
CA LEU A 331 3.92 22.34 13.10
C LEU A 331 2.88 23.20 13.84
N ALA A 332 1.59 22.93 13.64
CA ALA A 332 0.50 23.68 14.29
C ALA A 332 0.32 23.32 15.77
N GLY A 333 0.73 22.14 16.19
CA GLY A 333 0.40 21.56 17.48
C GLY A 333 -1.06 21.06 17.56
N SER A 334 -1.37 20.22 18.54
CA SER A 334 -2.67 19.52 18.58
C SER A 334 -3.89 20.44 18.71
N ALA A 335 -3.72 21.61 19.34
CA ALA A 335 -4.82 22.56 19.57
C ALA A 335 -5.30 23.25 18.26
N ALA A 336 -4.42 23.40 17.28
CA ALA A 336 -4.72 24.00 15.97
C ALA A 336 -4.73 22.98 14.83
N ALA A 337 -4.57 21.70 15.14
CA ALA A 337 -4.53 20.63 14.16
C ALA A 337 -5.89 20.43 13.48
N THR A 338 -5.84 19.96 12.23
CA THR A 338 -7.03 19.66 11.45
C THR A 338 -7.18 18.14 11.32
N ALA A 339 -8.39 17.63 11.50
CA ALA A 339 -8.70 16.21 11.28
C ALA A 339 -8.34 15.78 9.85
N TYR A 340 -7.90 14.53 9.72
CA TYR A 340 -7.59 13.92 8.44
C TYR A 340 -8.75 13.02 8.01
N GLU A 341 -9.51 13.49 7.03
CA GLU A 341 -10.74 12.84 6.55
C GLU A 341 -10.70 12.64 5.02
N PRO A 342 -9.77 11.82 4.52
CA PRO A 342 -9.66 11.60 3.08
C PRO A 342 -10.83 10.75 2.58
N VAL A 343 -11.24 10.98 1.32
CA VAL A 343 -12.05 10.00 0.60
C VAL A 343 -11.12 8.91 0.08
N PRO A 344 -11.21 7.66 0.56
CA PRO A 344 -10.35 6.58 0.10
C PRO A 344 -10.43 6.42 -1.42
N PHE A 345 -9.28 6.29 -2.05
CA PHE A 345 -9.18 6.04 -3.49
C PHE A 345 -8.01 5.13 -3.80
N PHE A 346 -8.25 4.10 -4.62
CA PHE A 346 -7.17 3.28 -5.16
C PHE A 346 -7.43 2.91 -6.62
N TRP A 347 -6.39 2.36 -7.25
CA TRP A 347 -6.49 1.74 -8.56
C TRP A 347 -5.65 0.48 -8.63
N SER A 348 -6.00 -0.40 -9.58
CA SER A 348 -5.22 -1.55 -10.00
C SER A 348 -5.31 -1.70 -11.51
N ASP A 349 -4.22 -2.09 -12.15
CA ASP A 349 -4.18 -2.37 -13.59
C ASP A 349 -3.93 -3.87 -13.80
N GLN A 350 -4.90 -4.58 -14.35
CA GLN A 350 -4.85 -6.02 -14.54
C GLN A 350 -5.28 -6.36 -15.96
N TYR A 351 -4.42 -7.02 -16.75
CA TYR A 351 -4.73 -7.47 -18.12
C TYR A 351 -5.31 -6.35 -19.03
N GLY A 352 -4.84 -5.12 -18.88
CA GLY A 352 -5.35 -3.97 -19.62
C GLY A 352 -6.65 -3.36 -19.10
N VAL A 353 -7.27 -3.95 -18.09
CA VAL A 353 -8.43 -3.39 -17.38
C VAL A 353 -7.94 -2.53 -16.22
N LYS A 354 -8.36 -1.27 -16.18
CA LYS A 354 -8.12 -0.37 -15.05
C LYS A 354 -9.27 -0.46 -14.06
N ILE A 355 -9.01 -1.04 -12.90
CA ILE A 355 -9.94 -1.11 -11.77
C ILE A 355 -9.68 0.09 -10.87
N GLN A 356 -10.71 0.86 -10.54
CA GLN A 356 -10.58 2.02 -9.66
C GLN A 356 -11.76 2.09 -8.70
N MET A 357 -11.52 2.52 -7.46
CA MET A 357 -12.57 2.70 -6.47
C MET A 357 -12.43 4.02 -5.72
N VAL A 358 -13.56 4.68 -5.50
CA VAL A 358 -13.73 5.83 -4.61
C VAL A 358 -14.60 5.40 -3.45
N GLY A 359 -14.22 5.75 -2.23
CA GLY A 359 -14.92 5.36 -1.01
C GLY A 359 -14.44 4.03 -0.45
N ARG A 360 -15.18 3.50 0.52
CA ARG A 360 -14.85 2.26 1.21
C ARG A 360 -16.12 1.44 1.42
N PRO A 361 -16.37 0.43 0.59
CA PRO A 361 -17.48 -0.47 0.82
C PRO A 361 -17.21 -1.35 2.03
N ASP A 362 -18.27 -1.80 2.67
CA ASP A 362 -18.26 -2.98 3.52
C ASP A 362 -18.59 -4.20 2.64
N PRO A 363 -18.03 -5.38 2.88
CA PRO A 363 -18.36 -6.59 2.11
C PRO A 363 -19.85 -6.95 2.10
N SER A 364 -20.62 -6.45 3.05
CA SER A 364 -22.06 -6.61 3.16
C SER A 364 -22.89 -5.54 2.48
N ASP A 365 -22.26 -4.48 1.91
CA ASP A 365 -22.98 -3.44 1.19
C ASP A 365 -23.62 -4.03 -0.08
N ASP A 366 -24.84 -3.62 -0.41
CA ASP A 366 -25.46 -3.99 -1.69
C ASP A 366 -24.69 -3.33 -2.85
N VAL A 367 -24.43 -4.09 -3.90
CA VAL A 367 -23.77 -3.57 -5.10
C VAL A 367 -24.73 -3.54 -6.29
N VAL A 368 -24.71 -2.44 -7.06
CA VAL A 368 -25.55 -2.26 -8.25
C VAL A 368 -24.69 -1.76 -9.41
N VAL A 369 -24.63 -2.53 -10.50
CA VAL A 369 -24.02 -2.07 -11.75
C VAL A 369 -24.97 -1.08 -12.42
N VAL A 370 -24.52 0.16 -12.64
CA VAL A 370 -25.34 1.27 -13.16
C VAL A 370 -24.95 1.72 -14.56
N ASP A 371 -23.78 1.33 -15.04
CA ASP A 371 -23.30 1.61 -16.40
C ASP A 371 -22.42 0.44 -16.87
N GLY A 372 -22.58 -0.02 -18.11
CA GLY A 372 -21.85 -1.15 -18.69
C GLY A 372 -22.26 -2.51 -18.10
N SER A 373 -21.35 -3.49 -18.19
CA SER A 373 -21.60 -4.85 -17.63
C SER A 373 -20.31 -5.53 -17.18
N VAL A 374 -20.46 -6.57 -16.35
CA VAL A 374 -19.35 -7.43 -15.90
C VAL A 374 -18.74 -8.18 -17.08
N GLU A 375 -19.58 -8.67 -18.01
CA GLU A 375 -19.16 -9.43 -19.19
C GLU A 375 -18.27 -8.61 -20.12
N GLU A 376 -18.56 -7.31 -20.27
CA GLU A 376 -17.75 -6.39 -21.08
C GLU A 376 -16.44 -5.96 -20.40
N ARG A 377 -16.23 -6.31 -19.12
CA ARG A 377 -15.13 -5.81 -18.28
C ARG A 377 -15.02 -4.28 -18.30
N ARG A 378 -16.18 -3.63 -18.44
CA ARG A 378 -16.30 -2.18 -18.52
C ARG A 378 -17.59 -1.71 -17.86
N LEU A 379 -17.49 -1.19 -16.64
CA LEU A 379 -18.67 -0.87 -15.82
C LEU A 379 -18.42 0.24 -14.79
N ILE A 380 -19.52 0.75 -14.25
CA ILE A 380 -19.60 1.44 -12.96
C ILE A 380 -20.52 0.62 -12.05
N ALA A 381 -20.05 0.30 -10.85
CA ALA A 381 -20.83 -0.31 -9.78
C ALA A 381 -20.87 0.63 -8.57
N LEU A 382 -22.06 0.81 -8.00
CA LEU A 382 -22.28 1.63 -6.81
C LEU A 382 -22.57 0.72 -5.62
N TYR A 383 -21.99 1.05 -4.47
CA TYR A 383 -22.20 0.34 -3.22
C TYR A 383 -23.15 1.12 -2.32
N ARG A 384 -24.12 0.42 -1.76
CA ARG A 384 -25.17 1.01 -0.91
C ARG A 384 -25.09 0.46 0.50
N ARG A 385 -24.93 1.36 1.47
CA ARG A 385 -25.05 1.07 2.90
C ARG A 385 -26.26 1.79 3.47
N GLY A 386 -27.32 1.04 3.76
CA GLY A 386 -28.61 1.63 4.11
C GLY A 386 -29.19 2.43 2.94
N ASP A 387 -29.36 3.73 3.13
CA ASP A 387 -29.82 4.69 2.10
C ASP A 387 -28.69 5.51 1.45
N ARG A 388 -27.42 5.27 1.82
CA ARG A 388 -26.25 6.08 1.41
C ARG A 388 -25.36 5.38 0.40
N LEU A 389 -24.71 6.19 -0.43
CA LEU A 389 -23.59 5.78 -1.27
C LEU A 389 -22.34 5.61 -0.39
N SER A 390 -21.83 4.39 -0.26
CA SER A 390 -20.59 4.09 0.51
C SER A 390 -19.33 4.08 -0.36
N ALA A 391 -19.47 3.63 -1.62
CA ALA A 391 -18.39 3.59 -2.59
C ALA A 391 -18.91 3.50 -4.03
N ALA A 392 -18.01 3.80 -4.98
CA ALA A 392 -18.19 3.54 -6.39
C ALA A 392 -16.97 2.84 -6.96
N LEU A 393 -17.17 1.79 -7.74
CA LEU A 393 -16.15 1.00 -8.42
C LEU A 393 -16.28 1.18 -9.93
N ALA A 394 -15.16 1.27 -10.62
CA ALA A 394 -15.10 1.34 -12.07
C ALA A 394 -14.17 0.29 -12.65
N PHE A 395 -14.59 -0.36 -13.73
CA PHE A 395 -13.72 -1.06 -14.64
C PHE A 395 -13.60 -0.21 -15.92
N SER A 396 -12.41 0.33 -16.19
CA SER A 396 -12.08 1.13 -17.40
C SER A 396 -13.06 2.32 -17.67
N ARG A 397 -13.59 2.92 -16.60
CA ARG A 397 -14.52 4.09 -16.64
C ARG A 397 -14.04 5.24 -15.74
N PRO A 398 -12.78 5.71 -15.86
CA PRO A 398 -12.19 6.66 -14.89
C PRO A 398 -12.94 7.99 -14.81
N ARG A 399 -13.43 8.51 -15.94
CA ARG A 399 -14.13 9.81 -15.96
C ARG A 399 -15.47 9.75 -15.23
N GLN A 400 -16.24 8.70 -15.49
CA GLN A 400 -17.54 8.47 -14.86
C GLN A 400 -17.37 8.26 -13.34
N LEU A 401 -16.38 7.47 -12.93
CA LEU A 401 -16.07 7.23 -11.52
C LEU A 401 -15.86 8.54 -10.75
N MET A 402 -15.08 9.46 -11.31
CA MET A 402 -14.73 10.70 -10.61
C MET A 402 -15.96 11.62 -10.37
N GLY A 403 -17.04 11.44 -11.10
CA GLY A 403 -18.33 12.11 -10.82
C GLY A 403 -18.95 11.69 -9.49
N TYR A 404 -18.67 10.48 -9.01
CA TYR A 404 -19.20 9.98 -7.74
C TYR A 404 -18.36 10.39 -6.52
N ARG A 405 -17.12 10.83 -6.71
CA ARG A 405 -16.26 11.24 -5.58
C ARG A 405 -16.90 12.29 -4.67
N PRO A 406 -17.47 13.40 -5.19
CA PRO A 406 -18.17 14.39 -4.34
C PRO A 406 -19.39 13.83 -3.61
N LEU A 407 -20.11 12.87 -4.21
CA LEU A 407 -21.27 12.24 -3.59
C LEU A 407 -20.85 11.32 -2.43
N VAL A 408 -19.77 10.57 -2.60
CA VAL A 408 -19.19 9.75 -1.52
C VAL A 408 -18.68 10.63 -0.39
N GLU A 409 -17.97 11.71 -0.70
CA GLU A 409 -17.45 12.68 0.27
C GLU A 409 -18.56 13.33 1.09
N ALA A 410 -19.68 13.70 0.43
CA ALA A 410 -20.84 14.29 1.09
C ALA A 410 -21.72 13.27 1.83
N GLY A 411 -21.44 11.97 1.72
CA GLY A 411 -22.32 10.91 2.24
C GLY A 411 -23.72 10.98 1.62
N ALA A 412 -23.81 11.28 0.31
CA ALA A 412 -25.05 11.47 -0.42
C ALA A 412 -25.97 10.26 -0.38
N SER A 413 -27.26 10.48 -0.65
CA SER A 413 -28.21 9.39 -0.76
C SER A 413 -27.90 8.49 -1.95
N PHE A 414 -28.29 7.22 -1.87
CA PHE A 414 -28.12 6.29 -2.99
C PHE A 414 -28.95 6.70 -4.20
N ASP A 415 -30.13 7.33 -3.98
CA ASP A 415 -30.98 7.86 -5.04
C ASP A 415 -30.33 9.00 -5.82
N ASP A 416 -29.59 9.90 -5.14
CA ASP A 416 -28.80 10.94 -5.82
C ASP A 416 -27.71 10.33 -6.70
N ALA A 417 -27.07 9.26 -6.23
CA ALA A 417 -26.07 8.55 -7.02
C ALA A 417 -26.69 7.85 -8.25
N LEU A 418 -27.88 7.25 -8.10
CA LEU A 418 -28.62 6.69 -9.23
C LEU A 418 -29.09 7.76 -10.22
N ALA A 419 -29.44 8.96 -9.75
CA ALA A 419 -29.81 10.07 -10.63
C ALA A 419 -28.62 10.52 -11.49
N LEU A 420 -27.40 10.56 -10.93
CA LEU A 420 -26.18 10.85 -11.68
C LEU A 420 -25.92 9.77 -12.76
N ALA A 421 -26.19 8.50 -12.46
CA ALA A 421 -25.99 7.41 -13.43
C ALA A 421 -26.90 7.52 -14.67
N ARG A 422 -28.03 8.24 -14.55
CA ARG A 422 -29.03 8.42 -15.63
C ARG A 422 -28.81 9.70 -16.45
N SER A 423 -27.91 10.58 -16.02
CA SER A 423 -27.61 11.86 -16.68
C SER A 423 -26.50 11.70 -17.73
#